data_aab8a52e91bbdb678fe5b9c058c59d14
#
_entry.id   aab8a52e91bbdb678fe5b9c058c59d14
#
_cell.length_a   1.000
_cell.length_b   1.000
_cell.length_c   1.000
_cell.angle_alpha   90.00
_cell.angle_beta   90.00
_cell.angle_gamma   90.00
#
_symmetry.space_group_name_H-M   'P 1'
#
loop_
_entity.id
_entity.type
_entity.pdbx_description
1 polymer ?
#
loop_
_entity_poly.entity_id
_entity_poly.type
_entity_poly.pdbx_seq_one_letter_code
_entity_poly.pdbx_strand_id
1 'polypeptide(L)'
;RKINEVEAAVVVRIFRDYAKGKSPKKIAYELNVEGVPCPSGKTWGPSSIYGNRRRGTGIINNELYIGRQIWNKQRYVRNPATGKRVAKPNPETEWVLAEVPELRIIDQELWDSVKAYQGELDEKPNYYDKQRPPKLLSYLLKCGVCGGGMSIVAKERYGCSTARNKGTCDCRLTIRQEVVESSVLSALQARLMDPRLTDIFCDEYVKEMNRLRIEANS
;
A
#
# COMPACT_ATOMS: atom_id res chain seq x y z
N ARG A 1 -25.24 -5.31 -14.12
CA ARG A 1 -23.95 -4.64 -14.40
C ARG A 1 -23.72 -4.68 -15.89
N LYS A 2 -23.00 -3.69 -16.45
CA LYS A 2 -22.58 -3.66 -17.85
C LYS A 2 -21.07 -3.41 -17.89
N ILE A 3 -20.42 -3.98 -18.89
CA ILE A 3 -18.98 -3.73 -19.15
C ILE A 3 -18.83 -2.31 -19.71
N ASN A 4 -17.86 -1.56 -19.18
CA ASN A 4 -17.38 -0.32 -19.77
C ASN A 4 -16.19 -0.68 -20.66
N GLU A 5 -16.33 -0.55 -21.97
CA GLU A 5 -15.33 -0.96 -22.95
C GLU A 5 -13.97 -0.26 -22.76
N VAL A 6 -13.99 1.03 -22.39
CA VAL A 6 -12.75 1.79 -22.16
C VAL A 6 -11.97 1.24 -20.95
N GLU A 7 -12.67 0.99 -19.84
CA GLU A 7 -12.05 0.42 -18.65
C GLU A 7 -11.65 -1.04 -18.87
N ALA A 8 -12.44 -1.80 -19.63
CA ALA A 8 -12.13 -3.18 -19.99
C ALA A 8 -10.85 -3.28 -20.80
N ALA A 9 -10.62 -2.38 -21.76
CA ALA A 9 -9.37 -2.32 -22.53
C ALA A 9 -8.14 -2.10 -21.63
N VAL A 10 -8.27 -1.25 -20.60
CA VAL A 10 -7.21 -1.04 -19.62
C VAL A 10 -6.93 -2.30 -18.80
N VAL A 11 -7.98 -3.03 -18.39
CA VAL A 11 -7.84 -4.30 -17.68
C VAL A 11 -7.12 -5.33 -18.55
N VAL A 12 -7.53 -5.50 -19.80
CA VAL A 12 -6.87 -6.43 -20.75
C VAL A 12 -5.40 -6.07 -20.93
N ARG A 13 -5.08 -4.78 -21.06
CA ARG A 13 -3.71 -4.30 -21.16
C ARG A 13 -2.87 -4.69 -19.92
N ILE A 14 -3.41 -4.47 -18.72
CA ILE A 14 -2.74 -4.82 -17.47
C ILE A 14 -2.42 -6.32 -17.42
N PHE A 15 -3.37 -7.18 -17.80
CA PHE A 15 -3.16 -8.62 -17.83
C PHE A 15 -2.09 -9.02 -18.85
N ARG A 16 -2.13 -8.49 -20.07
CA ARG A 16 -1.12 -8.74 -21.11
C ARG A 16 0.27 -8.29 -20.70
N ASP A 17 0.38 -7.10 -20.13
CA ASP A 17 1.66 -6.55 -19.66
C ASP A 17 2.24 -7.38 -18.54
N TYR A 18 1.40 -7.82 -17.61
CA TYR A 18 1.83 -8.68 -16.50
C TYR A 18 2.24 -10.07 -16.97
N ALA A 19 1.50 -10.69 -17.89
CA ALA A 19 1.86 -11.98 -18.51
C ALA A 19 3.22 -11.93 -19.25
N LYS A 20 3.56 -10.76 -19.83
CA LYS A 20 4.88 -10.49 -20.43
C LYS A 20 6.00 -10.25 -19.41
N GLY A 21 5.75 -10.41 -18.12
CA GLY A 21 6.75 -10.25 -17.06
C GLY A 21 6.97 -8.82 -16.60
N LYS A 22 6.16 -7.83 -17.03
CA LYS A 22 6.26 -6.48 -16.48
C LYS A 22 5.85 -6.47 -15.00
N SER A 23 6.63 -5.83 -14.16
CA SER A 23 6.28 -5.71 -12.73
C SER A 23 5.05 -4.82 -12.54
N PRO A 24 4.19 -5.08 -11.52
CA PRO A 24 3.05 -4.23 -11.20
C PRO A 24 3.39 -2.76 -11.00
N LYS A 25 4.61 -2.50 -10.50
CA LYS A 25 5.14 -1.16 -10.33
C LYS A 25 5.37 -0.46 -11.67
N LYS A 26 5.95 -1.16 -12.65
CA LYS A 26 6.21 -0.61 -13.99
C LYS A 26 4.89 -0.35 -14.72
N ILE A 27 3.92 -1.27 -14.63
CA ILE A 27 2.59 -1.11 -15.21
C ILE A 27 1.88 0.11 -14.61
N ALA A 28 1.86 0.25 -13.27
CA ALA A 28 1.27 1.41 -12.61
C ALA A 28 1.94 2.73 -13.01
N TYR A 29 3.26 2.73 -13.16
CA TYR A 29 4.01 3.90 -13.60
C TYR A 29 3.62 4.31 -15.03
N GLU A 30 3.61 3.37 -15.98
CA GLU A 30 3.27 3.61 -17.37
C GLU A 30 1.84 4.16 -17.50
N LEU A 31 0.85 3.57 -16.82
CA LEU A 31 -0.53 4.04 -16.80
C LEU A 31 -0.67 5.47 -16.25
N ASN A 32 0.12 5.83 -15.22
CA ASN A 32 0.11 7.18 -14.67
C ASN A 32 0.75 8.20 -15.62
N VAL A 33 1.86 7.85 -16.27
CA VAL A 33 2.55 8.74 -17.24
C VAL A 33 1.67 9.01 -18.45
N GLU A 34 0.93 8.01 -18.89
CA GLU A 34 -0.01 8.12 -20.01
C GLU A 34 -1.33 8.82 -19.61
N GLY A 35 -1.51 9.14 -18.33
CA GLY A 35 -2.73 9.80 -17.83
C GLY A 35 -3.98 8.90 -17.84
N VAL A 36 -3.82 7.57 -17.88
CA VAL A 36 -4.96 6.64 -17.86
C VAL A 36 -5.68 6.77 -16.51
N PRO A 37 -7.00 7.06 -16.51
CA PRO A 37 -7.74 7.27 -15.27
C PRO A 37 -7.80 6.00 -14.43
N CYS A 38 -7.55 6.16 -13.11
CA CYS A 38 -7.67 5.07 -12.15
C CYS A 38 -9.12 5.00 -11.62
N PRO A 39 -9.74 3.82 -11.47
CA PRO A 39 -11.11 3.68 -10.96
C PRO A 39 -11.35 4.31 -9.58
N SER A 40 -10.31 4.51 -8.79
CA SER A 40 -10.39 5.19 -7.49
C SER A 40 -10.41 6.72 -7.58
N GLY A 41 -10.36 7.31 -8.77
CA GLY A 41 -10.23 8.77 -9.02
C GLY A 41 -8.86 9.34 -8.59
N LYS A 42 -7.91 8.48 -8.22
CA LYS A 42 -6.54 8.85 -7.81
C LYS A 42 -5.54 8.37 -8.88
N THR A 43 -4.34 8.04 -8.44
CA THR A 43 -3.28 7.49 -9.29
C THR A 43 -3.19 5.99 -9.16
N TRP A 44 -2.76 5.31 -10.21
CA TRP A 44 -2.45 3.89 -10.18
C TRP A 44 -1.34 3.60 -9.18
N GLY A 45 -1.52 2.56 -8.40
CA GLY A 45 -0.51 2.04 -7.49
C GLY A 45 -0.21 0.58 -7.78
N PRO A 46 1.00 0.10 -7.47
CA PRO A 46 1.33 -1.33 -7.63
C PRO A 46 0.35 -2.25 -6.90
N SER A 47 -0.12 -1.83 -5.72
CA SER A 47 -1.10 -2.58 -4.93
C SER A 47 -2.49 -2.66 -5.55
N SER A 48 -2.89 -1.69 -6.38
CA SER A 48 -4.16 -1.76 -7.12
C SER A 48 -4.13 -2.87 -8.17
N ILE A 49 -2.97 -3.11 -8.78
CA ILE A 49 -2.77 -4.14 -9.80
C ILE A 49 -2.57 -5.50 -9.16
N TYR A 50 -1.56 -5.62 -8.29
CA TYR A 50 -1.17 -6.90 -7.69
C TYR A 50 -2.11 -7.34 -6.56
N GLY A 51 -2.54 -6.40 -5.70
CA GLY A 51 -3.42 -6.66 -4.56
C GLY A 51 -2.89 -7.67 -3.55
N ASN A 52 -3.81 -8.50 -3.06
CA ASN A 52 -3.49 -9.63 -2.18
C ASN A 52 -4.14 -10.90 -2.74
N ARG A 53 -3.33 -11.86 -3.14
CA ARG A 53 -3.75 -13.09 -3.81
C ARG A 53 -4.70 -13.93 -2.94
N ARG A 54 -4.38 -14.11 -1.66
CA ARG A 54 -5.22 -14.90 -0.72
C ARG A 54 -6.60 -14.29 -0.50
N ARG A 55 -6.71 -12.96 -0.60
CA ARG A 55 -7.98 -12.23 -0.47
C ARG A 55 -8.70 -12.03 -1.80
N GLY A 56 -8.10 -12.41 -2.92
CA GLY A 56 -8.63 -12.16 -4.26
C GLY A 56 -8.79 -10.68 -4.57
N THR A 57 -7.95 -9.80 -3.98
CA THR A 57 -7.97 -8.37 -4.23
C THR A 57 -6.89 -7.97 -5.24
N GLY A 58 -7.08 -6.84 -5.90
CA GLY A 58 -6.24 -6.39 -7.01
C GLY A 58 -6.77 -6.86 -8.36
N ILE A 59 -6.44 -6.12 -9.41
CA ILE A 59 -6.98 -6.37 -10.75
C ILE A 59 -6.66 -7.79 -11.22
N ILE A 60 -5.41 -8.24 -11.11
CA ILE A 60 -4.98 -9.55 -11.63
C ILE A 60 -5.48 -10.75 -10.81
N ASN A 61 -6.19 -10.53 -9.71
CA ASN A 61 -6.77 -11.59 -8.89
C ASN A 61 -8.31 -11.57 -8.85
N ASN A 62 -8.93 -10.67 -9.60
CA ASN A 62 -10.39 -10.56 -9.58
C ASN A 62 -11.01 -11.49 -10.62
N GLU A 63 -11.59 -12.57 -10.14
CA GLU A 63 -12.20 -13.62 -10.98
C GLU A 63 -13.45 -13.15 -11.75
N LEU A 64 -14.01 -11.98 -11.40
CA LEU A 64 -15.10 -11.42 -12.17
C LEU A 64 -14.71 -11.17 -13.65
N TYR A 65 -13.41 -10.89 -13.89
CA TYR A 65 -12.92 -10.67 -15.25
C TYR A 65 -12.92 -11.91 -16.15
N ILE A 66 -13.01 -13.10 -15.56
CA ILE A 66 -13.23 -14.37 -16.27
C ILE A 66 -14.68 -14.85 -16.19
N GLY A 67 -15.62 -13.99 -15.78
CA GLY A 67 -17.02 -14.33 -15.65
C GLY A 67 -17.39 -15.14 -14.42
N ARG A 68 -16.59 -15.06 -13.34
CA ARG A 68 -16.88 -15.71 -12.04
C ARG A 68 -17.09 -14.67 -10.96
N GLN A 69 -18.27 -14.57 -10.44
CA GLN A 69 -18.55 -13.74 -9.26
C GLN A 69 -18.46 -14.60 -8.01
N ILE A 70 -17.59 -14.23 -7.08
CA ILE A 70 -17.45 -14.91 -5.80
C ILE A 70 -17.89 -13.97 -4.69
N TRP A 71 -18.85 -14.42 -3.92
CA TRP A 71 -19.36 -13.70 -2.76
C TRP A 71 -18.98 -14.42 -1.46
N ASN A 72 -19.03 -13.73 -0.32
CA ASN A 72 -18.70 -14.24 1.03
C ASN A 72 -17.24 -14.73 1.21
N LYS A 73 -16.29 -14.16 0.43
CA LYS A 73 -14.85 -14.48 0.61
C LYS A 73 -14.29 -14.07 1.96
N GLN A 74 -14.88 -13.08 2.63
CA GLN A 74 -14.36 -12.56 3.89
C GLN A 74 -15.46 -12.02 4.79
N ARG A 75 -15.23 -12.16 6.09
CA ARG A 75 -16.05 -11.57 7.16
C ARG A 75 -15.28 -10.46 7.87
N TYR A 76 -16.02 -9.56 8.48
CA TYR A 76 -15.43 -8.45 9.22
C TYR A 76 -15.70 -8.61 10.71
N VAL A 77 -14.63 -8.62 11.51
CA VAL A 77 -14.67 -8.74 12.96
C VAL A 77 -14.09 -7.46 13.58
N ARG A 78 -14.68 -6.98 14.67
CA ARG A 78 -14.05 -5.90 15.43
C ARG A 78 -12.91 -6.45 16.28
N ASN A 79 -11.76 -5.79 16.22
CA ASN A 79 -10.66 -6.08 17.13
C ASN A 79 -11.02 -5.48 18.51
N PRO A 80 -11.13 -6.30 19.56
CA PRO A 80 -11.53 -5.81 20.89
C PRO A 80 -10.52 -4.81 21.51
N ALA A 81 -9.21 -4.96 21.19
CA ALA A 81 -8.18 -4.07 21.73
C ALA A 81 -8.14 -2.68 21.06
N THR A 82 -8.53 -2.58 19.78
CA THR A 82 -8.39 -1.33 19.00
C THR A 82 -9.72 -0.76 18.51
N GLY A 83 -10.84 -1.48 18.70
CA GLY A 83 -12.15 -1.15 18.15
C GLY A 83 -12.24 -1.15 16.62
N LYS A 84 -11.13 -1.39 15.90
CA LYS A 84 -11.05 -1.33 14.45
C LYS A 84 -11.64 -2.58 13.80
N ARG A 85 -12.28 -2.38 12.64
CA ARG A 85 -12.82 -3.46 11.81
C ARG A 85 -11.67 -4.16 11.08
N VAL A 86 -11.53 -5.48 11.27
CA VAL A 86 -10.50 -6.33 10.64
C VAL A 86 -11.20 -7.34 9.74
N ALA A 87 -10.73 -7.45 8.49
CA ALA A 87 -11.19 -8.45 7.54
C ALA A 87 -10.50 -9.79 7.82
N LYS A 88 -11.27 -10.87 7.97
CA LYS A 88 -10.79 -12.26 8.04
C LYS A 88 -11.33 -13.04 6.86
N PRO A 89 -10.51 -13.83 6.14
CA PRO A 89 -11.00 -14.69 5.08
C PRO A 89 -11.91 -15.77 5.66
N ASN A 90 -12.99 -16.08 4.94
CA ASN A 90 -13.83 -17.24 5.22
C ASN A 90 -13.23 -18.49 4.57
N PRO A 91 -13.52 -19.69 5.08
CA PRO A 91 -13.22 -20.93 4.38
C PRO A 91 -13.83 -20.96 2.98
N GLU A 92 -13.17 -21.58 2.03
CA GLU A 92 -13.68 -21.68 0.64
C GLU A 92 -15.02 -22.39 0.54
N THR A 93 -15.32 -23.27 1.49
CA THR A 93 -16.61 -23.97 1.61
C THR A 93 -17.80 -23.03 1.86
N GLU A 94 -17.56 -21.84 2.39
CA GLU A 94 -18.57 -20.81 2.64
C GLU A 94 -18.71 -19.82 1.46
N TRP A 95 -17.87 -19.96 0.43
CA TRP A 95 -17.93 -19.05 -0.71
C TRP A 95 -19.12 -19.38 -1.61
N VAL A 96 -19.79 -18.35 -2.05
CA VAL A 96 -20.89 -18.47 -3.03
C VAL A 96 -20.35 -18.09 -4.39
N LEU A 97 -20.35 -19.04 -5.31
CA LEU A 97 -19.87 -18.89 -6.68
C LEU A 97 -21.07 -18.73 -7.61
N ALA A 98 -21.04 -17.74 -8.48
CA ALA A 98 -22.01 -17.54 -9.54
C ALA A 98 -21.27 -17.31 -10.87
N GLU A 99 -21.65 -18.05 -11.90
CA GLU A 99 -21.15 -17.84 -13.25
C GLU A 99 -21.91 -16.68 -13.89
N VAL A 100 -21.17 -15.70 -14.44
CA VAL A 100 -21.68 -14.49 -15.09
C VAL A 100 -20.89 -14.23 -16.38
N PRO A 101 -21.04 -15.11 -17.37
CA PRO A 101 -20.23 -15.08 -18.60
C PRO A 101 -20.35 -13.74 -19.35
N GLU A 102 -21.48 -13.05 -19.20
CA GLU A 102 -21.73 -11.72 -19.81
C GLU A 102 -20.82 -10.61 -19.26
N LEU A 103 -20.16 -10.83 -18.14
CA LEU A 103 -19.21 -9.91 -17.54
C LEU A 103 -17.75 -10.29 -17.79
N ARG A 104 -17.51 -11.31 -18.62
CA ARG A 104 -16.17 -11.75 -18.97
C ARG A 104 -15.44 -10.70 -19.81
N ILE A 105 -14.22 -10.32 -19.38
CA ILE A 105 -13.33 -9.37 -20.07
C ILE A 105 -12.07 -10.09 -20.54
N ILE A 106 -11.59 -11.06 -19.75
CA ILE A 106 -10.34 -11.79 -19.97
C ILE A 106 -10.65 -13.20 -20.43
N ASP A 107 -9.98 -13.65 -21.49
CA ASP A 107 -10.02 -15.05 -21.93
C ASP A 107 -9.29 -15.96 -20.93
N GLN A 108 -9.59 -17.26 -21.03
CA GLN A 108 -9.04 -18.23 -20.08
C GLN A 108 -7.54 -18.40 -20.24
N GLU A 109 -7.02 -18.36 -21.46
CA GLU A 109 -5.60 -18.53 -21.74
C GLU A 109 -4.74 -17.44 -21.11
N LEU A 110 -5.19 -16.18 -21.26
CA LEU A 110 -4.49 -15.04 -20.66
C LEU A 110 -4.55 -15.08 -19.13
N TRP A 111 -5.69 -15.47 -18.57
CA TRP A 111 -5.82 -15.66 -17.14
C TRP A 111 -4.86 -16.73 -16.62
N ASP A 112 -4.83 -17.89 -17.28
CA ASP A 112 -3.99 -19.03 -16.88
C ASP A 112 -2.49 -18.69 -17.00
N SER A 113 -2.10 -17.97 -18.05
CA SER A 113 -0.74 -17.44 -18.21
C SER A 113 -0.33 -16.54 -17.04
N VAL A 114 -1.22 -15.65 -16.61
CA VAL A 114 -0.99 -14.77 -15.46
C VAL A 114 -0.86 -15.58 -14.17
N LYS A 115 -1.71 -16.61 -13.98
CA LYS A 115 -1.67 -17.48 -12.80
C LYS A 115 -0.44 -18.37 -12.75
N ALA A 116 0.00 -18.90 -13.89
CA ALA A 116 1.24 -19.65 -14.01
C ALA A 116 2.44 -18.77 -13.61
N TYR A 117 2.53 -17.57 -14.18
CA TYR A 117 3.59 -16.61 -13.82
C TYR A 117 3.56 -16.21 -12.33
N GLN A 118 2.38 -16.06 -11.74
CA GLN A 118 2.26 -15.85 -10.29
C GLN A 118 2.76 -17.06 -9.49
N GLY A 119 2.52 -18.29 -9.96
CA GLY A 119 3.03 -19.52 -9.35
C GLY A 119 4.56 -19.58 -9.33
N GLU A 120 5.20 -19.32 -10.45
CA GLU A 120 6.65 -19.26 -10.54
C GLU A 120 7.30 -18.23 -9.61
N LEU A 121 6.59 -17.12 -9.35
CA LEU A 121 7.05 -16.10 -8.41
C LEU A 121 6.91 -16.55 -6.95
N ASP A 122 5.94 -17.40 -6.63
CA ASP A 122 5.74 -17.92 -5.26
C ASP A 122 6.80 -18.94 -4.87
N GLU A 123 7.41 -19.64 -5.82
CA GLU A 123 8.53 -20.58 -5.59
C GLU A 123 9.82 -19.85 -5.20
N LYS A 124 9.91 -18.55 -5.51
CA LYS A 124 11.05 -17.72 -5.09
C LYS A 124 10.86 -17.26 -3.66
N PRO A 125 11.94 -17.21 -2.83
CA PRO A 125 11.84 -16.75 -1.44
C PRO A 125 11.09 -15.42 -1.37
N ASN A 126 9.96 -15.44 -0.68
CA ASN A 126 8.97 -14.38 -0.72
C ASN A 126 9.58 -13.09 -0.14
N TYR A 127 9.61 -12.03 -0.94
CA TYR A 127 10.08 -10.70 -0.48
C TYR A 127 9.26 -10.18 0.71
N TYR A 128 8.00 -10.60 0.83
CA TYR A 128 7.10 -10.20 1.92
C TYR A 128 7.44 -10.86 3.27
N ASP A 129 8.11 -12.01 3.25
CA ASP A 129 8.56 -12.68 4.49
C ASP A 129 9.78 -11.99 5.09
N LYS A 130 10.47 -11.16 4.30
CA LYS A 130 11.56 -10.30 4.76
C LYS A 130 11.00 -8.94 5.20
N GLN A 131 10.24 -8.91 6.28
CA GLN A 131 9.87 -7.64 6.91
C GLN A 131 11.14 -6.92 7.36
N ARG A 132 11.46 -5.84 6.67
CA ARG A 132 12.55 -4.98 7.10
C ARG A 132 12.15 -4.30 8.40
N PRO A 133 12.99 -4.34 9.44
CA PRO A 133 12.69 -3.63 10.67
C PRO A 133 12.49 -2.14 10.38
N PRO A 134 11.53 -1.49 11.04
CA PRO A 134 11.34 -0.05 10.90
C PRO A 134 12.61 0.68 11.32
N LYS A 135 13.00 1.70 10.58
CA LYS A 135 14.09 2.62 10.91
C LYS A 135 13.57 3.73 11.81
N LEU A 136 14.47 4.44 12.48
CA LEU A 136 14.13 5.49 13.46
C LEU A 136 13.09 6.49 12.92
N LEU A 137 13.26 6.96 11.69
CA LEU A 137 12.37 7.95 11.07
C LEU A 137 11.34 7.34 10.10
N SER A 138 11.07 6.02 10.19
CA SER A 138 10.05 5.37 9.37
C SER A 138 8.69 6.00 9.61
N TYR A 139 7.96 6.28 8.51
CA TYR A 139 6.62 6.89 8.48
C TYR A 139 6.57 8.38 8.87
N LEU A 140 7.65 8.97 9.41
CA LEU A 140 7.68 10.36 9.84
C LEU A 140 8.05 11.32 8.69
N LEU A 141 8.95 10.89 7.81
CA LEU A 141 9.45 11.73 6.73
C LEU A 141 8.44 11.93 5.60
N LYS A 142 8.29 13.17 5.16
CA LYS A 142 7.43 13.57 4.05
C LYS A 142 8.24 14.24 2.95
N CYS A 143 7.82 14.04 1.71
CA CYS A 143 8.41 14.69 0.55
C CYS A 143 7.98 16.18 0.51
N GLY A 144 8.92 17.11 0.45
CA GLY A 144 8.64 18.54 0.37
C GLY A 144 7.93 18.98 -0.92
N VAL A 145 7.99 18.16 -1.99
CA VAL A 145 7.34 18.49 -3.28
C VAL A 145 5.88 18.02 -3.31
N CYS A 146 5.60 16.77 -2.91
CA CYS A 146 4.26 16.19 -3.05
C CYS A 146 3.57 15.84 -1.73
N GLY A 147 4.19 16.08 -0.57
CA GLY A 147 3.67 15.69 0.75
C GLY A 147 3.60 14.17 0.98
N GLY A 148 3.90 13.36 -0.01
CA GLY A 148 3.91 11.90 0.09
C GLY A 148 4.98 11.38 1.05
N GLY A 149 4.80 10.16 1.56
CA GLY A 149 5.79 9.54 2.44
C GLY A 149 7.14 9.31 1.76
N MET A 150 8.21 9.44 2.52
CA MET A 150 9.53 8.99 2.10
C MET A 150 9.82 7.58 2.63
N SER A 151 10.56 6.80 1.87
CA SER A 151 10.99 5.45 2.25
C SER A 151 12.42 5.17 1.78
N ILE A 152 13.01 4.11 2.27
CA ILE A 152 14.32 3.66 1.78
C ILE A 152 14.16 3.18 0.33
N VAL A 153 14.69 3.95 -0.60
CA VAL A 153 14.57 3.71 -2.06
C VAL A 153 15.80 3.01 -2.65
N ALA A 154 16.94 3.14 -1.98
CA ALA A 154 18.20 2.48 -2.29
C ALA A 154 18.89 2.10 -0.98
N LYS A 155 20.08 1.46 -1.02
CA LYS A 155 20.84 1.12 0.18
C LYS A 155 21.01 2.37 1.06
N GLU A 156 20.39 2.37 2.25
CA GLU A 156 20.50 3.44 3.27
C GLU A 156 20.18 4.87 2.77
N ARG A 157 19.29 4.99 1.78
CA ARG A 157 18.90 6.31 1.25
C ARG A 157 17.39 6.46 1.26
N TYR A 158 16.91 7.52 1.88
CA TYR A 158 15.52 7.96 1.80
C TYR A 158 15.25 8.67 0.47
N GLY A 159 14.08 8.44 -0.09
CA GLY A 159 13.59 9.12 -1.28
C GLY A 159 12.07 9.11 -1.33
N CYS A 160 11.49 9.88 -2.23
CA CYS A 160 10.06 9.99 -2.39
C CYS A 160 9.44 8.67 -2.87
N SER A 161 8.56 8.08 -2.06
CA SER A 161 7.83 6.85 -2.41
C SER A 161 6.88 7.05 -3.58
N THR A 162 6.28 8.24 -3.70
CA THR A 162 5.36 8.59 -4.79
C THR A 162 6.11 8.65 -6.12
N ALA A 163 7.27 9.33 -6.16
CA ALA A 163 8.13 9.36 -7.34
C ALA A 163 8.57 7.96 -7.75
N ARG A 164 9.00 7.15 -6.78
CA ARG A 164 9.53 5.81 -7.07
C ARG A 164 8.46 4.80 -7.52
N ASN A 165 7.28 4.80 -6.88
CA ASN A 165 6.30 3.74 -7.07
C ASN A 165 5.19 4.09 -8.06
N LYS A 166 4.89 5.38 -8.21
CA LYS A 166 3.77 5.85 -9.05
C LYS A 166 4.21 6.74 -10.21
N GLY A 167 5.41 7.34 -10.14
CA GLY A 167 5.89 8.28 -11.16
C GLY A 167 5.23 9.65 -11.15
N THR A 168 4.36 9.94 -10.16
CA THR A 168 3.54 11.16 -10.10
C THR A 168 4.14 12.27 -9.25
N CYS A 169 5.45 12.23 -8.98
CA CYS A 169 6.19 13.28 -8.29
C CYS A 169 7.55 13.45 -8.96
N ASP A 170 7.96 14.69 -9.14
CA ASP A 170 9.23 15.04 -9.81
C ASP A 170 10.44 15.01 -8.87
N CYS A 171 10.23 14.82 -7.57
CA CYS A 171 11.32 14.71 -6.61
C CYS A 171 12.15 13.45 -6.84
N ARG A 172 13.31 13.61 -7.47
CA ARG A 172 14.29 12.54 -7.71
C ARG A 172 15.43 12.52 -6.68
N LEU A 173 15.44 13.51 -5.78
CA LEU A 173 16.47 13.63 -4.77
C LEU A 173 16.39 12.50 -3.75
N THR A 174 17.56 12.06 -3.33
CA THR A 174 17.69 11.06 -2.24
C THR A 174 18.69 11.57 -1.22
N ILE A 175 18.45 11.26 0.05
CA ILE A 175 19.32 11.64 1.16
C ILE A 175 19.77 10.38 1.91
N ARG A 176 21.00 10.35 2.41
CA ARG A 176 21.48 9.24 3.25
C ARG A 176 20.71 9.22 4.57
N GLN A 177 20.38 8.02 5.03
CA GLN A 177 19.70 7.78 6.31
C GLN A 177 20.44 8.44 7.47
N GLU A 178 21.74 8.21 7.57
CA GLU A 178 22.61 8.74 8.62
C GLU A 178 22.56 10.28 8.71
N VAL A 179 22.58 10.95 7.55
CA VAL A 179 22.55 12.43 7.50
C VAL A 179 21.24 12.98 8.06
N VAL A 180 20.10 12.33 7.72
CA VAL A 180 18.79 12.78 8.23
C VAL A 180 18.68 12.49 9.72
N GLU A 181 19.04 11.30 10.13
CA GLU A 181 18.95 10.88 11.53
C GLU A 181 19.85 11.73 12.43
N SER A 182 21.09 11.97 12.03
CA SER A 182 22.01 12.84 12.81
C SER A 182 21.50 14.27 12.89
N SER A 183 21.00 14.84 11.77
CA SER A 183 20.43 16.20 11.77
C SER A 183 19.23 16.33 12.72
N VAL A 184 18.31 15.36 12.67
CA VAL A 184 17.12 15.38 13.52
C VAL A 184 17.49 15.18 14.99
N LEU A 185 18.37 14.21 15.29
CA LEU A 185 18.80 13.94 16.66
C LEU A 185 19.58 15.11 17.26
N SER A 186 20.49 15.73 16.50
CA SER A 186 21.22 16.91 16.96
C SER A 186 20.29 18.09 17.23
N ALA A 187 19.30 18.32 16.36
CA ALA A 187 18.32 19.39 16.58
C ALA A 187 17.42 19.12 17.80
N LEU A 188 17.02 17.86 18.02
CA LEU A 188 16.28 17.47 19.21
C LEU A 188 17.11 17.64 20.47
N GLN A 189 18.36 17.16 20.44
CA GLN A 189 19.28 17.29 21.58
C GLN A 189 19.52 18.76 21.95
N ALA A 190 19.80 19.61 20.98
CA ALA A 190 20.01 21.04 21.21
C ALA A 190 18.78 21.74 21.81
N ARG A 191 17.56 21.32 21.43
CA ARG A 191 16.32 21.92 21.93
C ARG A 191 15.83 21.30 23.25
N LEU A 192 15.91 19.98 23.40
CA LEU A 192 15.45 19.31 24.62
C LEU A 192 16.42 19.47 25.81
N MET A 193 17.71 19.77 25.53
CA MET A 193 18.70 20.05 26.56
C MET A 193 18.78 21.52 26.95
N ASP A 194 17.94 22.39 26.35
CA ASP A 194 17.77 23.76 26.85
C ASP A 194 17.05 23.71 28.21
N PRO A 195 17.68 24.14 29.33
CA PRO A 195 17.09 24.08 30.66
C PRO A 195 15.70 24.73 30.73
N ARG A 196 15.52 25.87 30.04
CA ARG A 196 14.24 26.60 30.02
C ARG A 196 13.12 25.80 29.38
N LEU A 197 13.42 25.11 28.26
CA LEU A 197 12.43 24.26 27.58
C LEU A 197 12.15 22.98 28.36
N THR A 198 13.14 22.47 29.07
CA THR A 198 12.97 21.29 29.93
C THR A 198 12.06 21.61 31.10
N ASP A 199 12.21 22.77 31.76
CA ASP A 199 11.35 23.21 32.86
C ASP A 199 9.90 23.39 32.37
N ILE A 200 9.69 24.07 31.25
CA ILE A 200 8.36 24.24 30.64
C ILE A 200 7.73 22.89 30.32
N PHE A 201 8.51 21.96 29.76
CA PHE A 201 8.01 20.61 29.46
C PHE A 201 7.60 19.84 30.72
N CYS A 202 8.41 19.89 31.76
CA CYS A 202 8.11 19.25 33.04
C CYS A 202 6.82 19.79 33.66
N ASP A 203 6.64 21.11 33.66
CA ASP A 203 5.45 21.78 34.19
C ASP A 203 4.19 21.39 33.41
N GLU A 204 4.24 21.43 32.08
CA GLU A 204 3.10 21.05 31.24
C GLU A 204 2.80 19.55 31.33
N TYR A 205 3.81 18.71 31.43
CA TYR A 205 3.64 17.28 31.62
C TYR A 205 2.92 16.96 32.94
N VAL A 206 3.33 17.60 34.06
CA VAL A 206 2.69 17.44 35.36
C VAL A 206 1.23 17.91 35.32
N LYS A 207 0.96 19.05 34.69
CA LYS A 207 -0.41 19.57 34.51
C LYS A 207 -1.29 18.57 33.76
N GLU A 208 -0.81 18.08 32.64
CA GLU A 208 -1.57 17.15 31.80
C GLU A 208 -1.78 15.79 32.50
N MET A 209 -0.77 15.26 33.18
CA MET A 209 -0.92 14.05 33.99
C MET A 209 -1.94 14.20 35.11
N ASN A 210 -1.99 15.35 35.77
CA ASN A 210 -2.99 15.63 36.82
C ASN A 210 -4.40 15.76 36.22
N ARG A 211 -4.53 16.41 35.05
CA ARG A 211 -5.81 16.50 34.33
C ARG A 211 -6.35 15.12 33.96
N LEU A 212 -5.49 14.26 33.37
CA LEU A 212 -5.86 12.89 33.01
C LEU A 212 -6.25 12.03 34.22
N ARG A 213 -5.57 12.21 35.37
CA ARG A 213 -5.92 11.50 36.61
C ARG A 213 -7.28 11.92 37.14
N ILE A 214 -7.60 13.22 37.08
CA ILE A 214 -8.93 13.74 37.51
C ILE A 214 -10.00 13.16 36.59
N GLU A 215 -9.82 13.22 35.28
CA GLU A 215 -10.77 12.67 34.31
C GLU A 215 -10.98 11.15 34.47
N ALA A 216 -9.92 10.40 34.81
CA ALA A 216 -10.03 8.95 35.01
C ALA A 216 -10.77 8.57 36.34
N ASN A 217 -10.87 9.48 37.30
CA ASN A 217 -11.51 9.26 38.58
C ASN A 217 -12.90 9.90 38.67
N SER A 218 -13.40 10.52 37.60
CA SER A 218 -14.75 11.12 37.48
C SER A 218 -15.68 10.18 36.73
#